data_49d73d90f8800b3f35c6ece5028fe0cb
#
_entry.id   49d73d90f8800b3f35c6ece5028fe0cb
#
_cell.length_a   1.000
_cell.length_b   1.000
_cell.length_c   1.000
_cell.angle_alpha   90.00
_cell.angle_beta   90.00
_cell.angle_gamma   90.00
#
_symmetry.space_group_name_H-M   'P 1'
#
loop_
_entity.id
_entity.type
_entity.pdbx_description
1 polymer ?
#
loop_
_entity_poly.entity_id
_entity_poly.type
_entity_poly.pdbx_seq_one_letter_code
_entity_poly.pdbx_strand_id
1 'polypeptide(L)'
;MRLHYLEAGAGEKTIVLIPGWLMPAAVFRLQLEVLGDQFRVLAFDPRSQGQSEISTGPHDPARRMADMEDFLNAADVGDYVLAGWSLGVLESLDFIERKPQAGLRGLILIDNSIGEGAPPKPAAGRSKRGSANPKEREQYLRDFSRGIFRTAPPADIGEAVLRSALQAPAGVADQLLAQPYPRTYWRDIVAGQQVPVLYVIRPRLREQGEALLAGKGPQLAQVEVFDDVGHALFVDAALRFNALTADFARRAFSLPANAARPAANGHPPSSGN
;
A
#
# COMPACT_ATOMS: atom_id res chain seq x y z
N MET A 1 6.95 -20.16 -5.10
CA MET A 1 6.20 -19.45 -6.15
C MET A 1 7.06 -18.32 -6.69
N ARG A 2 6.81 -17.88 -7.92
CA ARG A 2 7.51 -16.76 -8.53
C ARG A 2 6.77 -15.47 -8.21
N LEU A 3 7.49 -14.52 -7.60
CA LEU A 3 7.02 -13.16 -7.39
C LEU A 3 7.64 -12.24 -8.43
N HIS A 4 6.89 -11.26 -8.88
CA HIS A 4 7.33 -10.26 -9.85
C HIS A 4 7.40 -8.88 -9.19
N TYR A 5 8.31 -8.06 -9.63
CA TYR A 5 8.38 -6.63 -9.28
C TYR A 5 8.93 -5.83 -10.47
N LEU A 6 8.69 -4.54 -10.46
CA LEU A 6 9.29 -3.57 -11.37
C LEU A 6 10.34 -2.77 -10.60
N GLU A 7 11.42 -2.43 -11.29
CA GLU A 7 12.53 -1.67 -10.73
C GLU A 7 12.92 -0.51 -11.68
N ALA A 8 13.22 0.64 -11.10
CA ALA A 8 13.79 1.78 -11.80
C ALA A 8 14.83 2.48 -10.92
N GLY A 9 15.79 3.16 -11.56
CA GLY A 9 16.87 3.83 -10.87
C GLY A 9 17.88 2.89 -10.23
N ALA A 10 18.76 3.44 -9.40
CA ALA A 10 19.83 2.70 -8.72
C ALA A 10 20.24 3.40 -7.42
N GLY A 11 21.05 2.72 -6.58
CA GLY A 11 21.62 3.27 -5.36
C GLY A 11 21.12 2.58 -4.09
N GLU A 12 21.62 3.05 -2.95
CA GLU A 12 21.37 2.44 -1.63
C GLU A 12 20.04 2.89 -1.00
N LYS A 13 19.47 4.04 -1.46
CA LYS A 13 18.23 4.60 -0.95
C LYS A 13 17.06 4.09 -1.76
N THR A 14 16.26 3.18 -1.18
CA THR A 14 15.19 2.48 -1.90
C THR A 14 13.81 3.00 -1.51
N ILE A 15 12.94 3.24 -2.48
CA ILE A 15 11.50 3.43 -2.26
C ILE A 15 10.79 2.16 -2.69
N VAL A 16 10.04 1.54 -1.78
CA VAL A 16 9.28 0.30 -2.03
C VAL A 16 7.80 0.63 -2.09
N LEU A 17 7.15 0.28 -3.20
CA LEU A 17 5.75 0.61 -3.49
C LEU A 17 4.90 -0.67 -3.45
N ILE A 18 3.90 -0.71 -2.55
CA ILE A 18 2.99 -1.84 -2.37
C ILE A 18 1.60 -1.43 -2.88
N PRO A 19 1.06 -2.12 -3.90
CA PRO A 19 -0.21 -1.75 -4.52
C PRO A 19 -1.43 -2.14 -3.69
N GLY A 20 -2.60 -1.68 -4.14
CA GLY A 20 -3.88 -2.02 -3.55
C GLY A 20 -4.41 -3.39 -3.98
N TRP A 21 -5.64 -3.69 -3.56
CA TRP A 21 -6.36 -4.91 -3.87
C TRP A 21 -6.49 -5.14 -5.38
N LEU A 22 -6.00 -6.29 -5.85
CA LEU A 22 -5.98 -6.74 -7.25
C LEU A 22 -5.17 -5.83 -8.20
N MET A 23 -4.37 -4.92 -7.68
CA MET A 23 -3.62 -3.97 -8.48
C MET A 23 -2.21 -4.48 -8.79
N PRO A 24 -1.70 -4.21 -10.00
CA PRO A 24 -0.34 -4.56 -10.38
C PRO A 24 0.68 -3.50 -9.95
N ALA A 25 1.95 -3.88 -9.85
CA ALA A 25 3.08 -2.96 -9.72
C ALA A 25 3.09 -1.86 -10.80
N ALA A 26 2.63 -2.19 -12.00
CA ALA A 26 2.55 -1.28 -13.13
C ALA A 26 1.66 -0.04 -12.90
N VAL A 27 0.77 -0.06 -11.87
CA VAL A 27 0.00 1.13 -11.50
C VAL A 27 0.90 2.29 -11.06
N PHE A 28 2.13 1.98 -10.60
CA PHE A 28 3.13 2.95 -10.16
C PHE A 28 4.13 3.37 -11.25
N ARG A 29 3.84 3.11 -12.54
CA ARG A 29 4.75 3.42 -13.64
C ARG A 29 5.24 4.87 -13.62
N LEU A 30 4.35 5.84 -13.38
CA LEU A 30 4.70 7.27 -13.33
C LEU A 30 5.61 7.62 -12.12
N GLN A 31 5.56 6.82 -11.07
CA GLN A 31 6.44 6.95 -9.91
C GLN A 31 7.82 6.33 -10.21
N LEU A 32 7.84 5.15 -10.81
CA LEU A 32 9.08 4.49 -11.25
C LEU A 32 9.87 5.40 -12.19
N GLU A 33 9.23 5.99 -13.20
CA GLU A 33 9.86 6.86 -14.19
C GLU A 33 10.51 8.11 -13.57
N VAL A 34 9.80 8.78 -12.65
CA VAL A 34 10.26 10.09 -12.14
C VAL A 34 11.14 9.93 -10.88
N LEU A 35 10.78 9.05 -9.97
CA LEU A 35 11.55 8.86 -8.74
C LEU A 35 12.82 8.06 -8.99
N GLY A 36 12.86 7.26 -10.06
CA GLY A 36 14.04 6.50 -10.49
C GLY A 36 15.25 7.36 -10.83
N ASP A 37 15.06 8.65 -11.14
CA ASP A 37 16.17 9.58 -11.35
C ASP A 37 16.97 9.89 -10.07
N GLN A 38 16.39 9.64 -8.89
CA GLN A 38 16.98 10.06 -7.60
C GLN A 38 17.13 8.89 -6.60
N PHE A 39 16.36 7.84 -6.76
CA PHE A 39 16.28 6.70 -5.84
C PHE A 39 16.26 5.40 -6.63
N ARG A 40 16.59 4.31 -5.96
CA ARG A 40 16.17 2.99 -6.41
C ARG A 40 14.68 2.83 -6.06
N VAL A 41 13.82 2.53 -7.02
CA VAL A 41 12.38 2.40 -6.82
C VAL A 41 11.95 0.99 -7.20
N LEU A 42 11.32 0.31 -6.27
CA LEU A 42 10.79 -1.03 -6.45
C LEU A 42 9.27 -1.01 -6.31
N ALA A 43 8.55 -1.53 -7.28
CA ALA A 43 7.10 -1.72 -7.20
C ALA A 43 6.78 -3.21 -7.24
N PHE A 44 6.13 -3.72 -6.20
CA PHE A 44 5.90 -5.13 -5.96
C PHE A 44 4.56 -5.60 -6.53
N ASP A 45 4.56 -6.76 -7.17
CA ASP A 45 3.34 -7.50 -7.50
C ASP A 45 3.10 -8.56 -6.40
N PRO A 46 2.16 -8.35 -5.46
CA PRO A 46 1.85 -9.37 -4.46
C PRO A 46 1.36 -10.68 -5.09
N ARG A 47 1.41 -11.79 -4.34
CA ARG A 47 0.93 -13.08 -4.80
C ARG A 47 -0.45 -12.99 -5.45
N SER A 48 -0.62 -13.65 -6.60
CA SER A 48 -1.86 -13.68 -7.39
C SER A 48 -2.33 -12.33 -7.93
N GLN A 49 -1.45 -11.31 -7.95
CA GLN A 49 -1.71 -10.00 -8.52
C GLN A 49 -0.64 -9.66 -9.57
N GLY A 50 -0.97 -8.76 -10.50
CA GLY A 50 -0.04 -8.31 -11.53
C GLY A 50 0.55 -9.44 -12.36
N GLN A 51 1.87 -9.53 -12.41
CA GLN A 51 2.61 -10.57 -13.11
C GLN A 51 3.17 -11.66 -12.17
N SER A 52 2.89 -11.59 -10.88
CA SER A 52 3.18 -12.67 -9.95
C SER A 52 2.34 -13.90 -10.24
N GLU A 53 2.89 -15.07 -9.93
CA GLU A 53 2.22 -16.35 -10.12
C GLU A 53 0.89 -16.40 -9.37
N ILE A 54 -0.15 -16.94 -10.01
CA ILE A 54 -1.44 -17.24 -9.35
C ILE A 54 -1.21 -18.44 -8.43
N SER A 55 -1.21 -18.16 -7.13
CA SER A 55 -0.96 -19.17 -6.10
C SER A 55 -2.20 -20.00 -5.81
N THR A 56 -2.03 -21.31 -5.68
CA THR A 56 -3.04 -22.23 -5.12
C THR A 56 -2.94 -22.37 -3.60
N GLY A 57 -1.88 -21.81 -3.01
CA GLY A 57 -1.65 -21.83 -1.56
C GLY A 57 -2.41 -20.72 -0.82
N PRO A 58 -2.18 -20.59 0.49
CA PRO A 58 -2.90 -19.64 1.33
C PRO A 58 -2.58 -18.17 0.95
N HIS A 59 -3.56 -17.29 1.18
CA HIS A 59 -3.48 -15.85 0.98
C HIS A 59 -3.72 -15.09 2.29
N ASP A 60 -3.54 -15.77 3.41
CA ASP A 60 -3.65 -15.15 4.73
C ASP A 60 -2.54 -14.10 4.96
N PRO A 61 -2.73 -13.18 5.92
CA PRO A 61 -1.77 -12.11 6.17
C PRO A 61 -0.35 -12.60 6.48
N ALA A 62 -0.20 -13.69 7.24
CA ALA A 62 1.13 -14.19 7.61
C ALA A 62 1.93 -14.64 6.38
N ARG A 63 1.28 -15.33 5.43
CA ARG A 63 1.94 -15.74 4.17
C ARG A 63 2.28 -14.54 3.29
N ARG A 64 1.40 -13.55 3.19
CA ARG A 64 1.64 -12.34 2.39
C ARG A 64 2.81 -11.52 2.95
N MET A 65 2.93 -11.44 4.27
CA MET A 65 4.07 -10.76 4.91
C MET A 65 5.37 -11.52 4.72
N ALA A 66 5.33 -12.84 4.69
CA ALA A 66 6.51 -13.65 4.36
C ALA A 66 6.93 -13.44 2.87
N ASP A 67 5.99 -13.30 1.95
CA ASP A 67 6.32 -12.96 0.55
C ASP A 67 6.97 -11.57 0.43
N MET A 68 6.52 -10.60 1.20
CA MET A 68 7.12 -9.27 1.21
C MET A 68 8.56 -9.32 1.75
N GLU A 69 8.79 -10.10 2.81
CA GLU A 69 10.14 -10.33 3.34
C GLU A 69 11.03 -11.03 2.31
N ASP A 70 10.55 -12.11 1.69
CA ASP A 70 11.26 -12.83 0.63
C ASP A 70 11.62 -11.89 -0.54
N PHE A 71 10.69 -11.00 -0.94
CA PHE A 71 10.92 -10.00 -1.98
C PHE A 71 12.01 -9.00 -1.58
N LEU A 72 11.92 -8.39 -0.39
CA LEU A 72 12.90 -7.40 0.06
C LEU A 72 14.31 -8.01 0.17
N ASN A 73 14.40 -9.24 0.66
CA ASN A 73 15.66 -9.98 0.76
C ASN A 73 16.23 -10.32 -0.63
N ALA A 74 15.39 -10.82 -1.55
CA ALA A 74 15.82 -11.18 -2.90
C ALA A 74 16.25 -9.96 -3.74
N ALA A 75 15.66 -8.80 -3.47
CA ALA A 75 16.02 -7.52 -4.09
C ALA A 75 17.19 -6.81 -3.38
N ASP A 76 17.77 -7.41 -2.35
CA ASP A 76 18.88 -6.84 -1.55
C ASP A 76 18.58 -5.40 -1.09
N VAL A 77 17.43 -5.22 -0.43
CA VAL A 77 16.96 -3.92 0.03
C VAL A 77 17.59 -3.59 1.37
N GLY A 78 18.43 -2.55 1.39
CA GLY A 78 19.04 -1.99 2.60
C GLY A 78 18.13 -0.95 3.27
N ASP A 79 18.50 0.33 3.21
CA ASP A 79 17.67 1.43 3.71
C ASP A 79 16.50 1.70 2.76
N TYR A 80 15.28 1.76 3.30
CA TYR A 80 14.08 1.97 2.46
C TYR A 80 12.99 2.83 3.11
N VAL A 81 12.23 3.50 2.25
CA VAL A 81 10.93 4.09 2.54
C VAL A 81 9.86 3.14 2.00
N LEU A 82 8.93 2.72 2.85
CA LEU A 82 7.84 1.82 2.48
C LEU A 82 6.57 2.62 2.18
N ALA A 83 6.06 2.49 0.98
CA ALA A 83 4.87 3.19 0.51
C ALA A 83 3.76 2.18 0.17
N GLY A 84 2.67 2.21 0.93
CA GLY A 84 1.50 1.37 0.67
C GLY A 84 0.32 2.17 0.17
N TRP A 85 -0.39 1.66 -0.84
CA TRP A 85 -1.63 2.24 -1.35
C TRP A 85 -2.84 1.33 -1.08
N SER A 86 -3.94 1.89 -0.55
CA SER A 86 -5.19 1.15 -0.33
C SER A 86 -4.95 -0.09 0.55
N LEU A 87 -5.23 -1.31 0.07
CA LEU A 87 -4.88 -2.55 0.80
C LEU A 87 -3.40 -2.59 1.15
N GLY A 88 -2.52 -2.10 0.27
CA GLY A 88 -1.08 -2.01 0.51
C GLY A 88 -0.70 -1.18 1.75
N VAL A 89 -1.55 -0.24 2.21
CA VAL A 89 -1.37 0.45 3.50
C VAL A 89 -1.45 -0.56 4.64
N LEU A 90 -2.49 -1.39 4.65
CA LEU A 90 -2.69 -2.37 5.73
C LEU A 90 -1.62 -3.46 5.67
N GLU A 91 -1.23 -3.90 4.48
CA GLU A 91 -0.13 -4.85 4.30
C GLU A 91 1.20 -4.29 4.76
N SER A 92 1.50 -3.03 4.45
CA SER A 92 2.71 -2.36 4.94
C SER A 92 2.73 -2.26 6.46
N LEU A 93 1.60 -1.91 7.08
CA LEU A 93 1.48 -1.83 8.54
C LEU A 93 1.60 -3.22 9.20
N ASP A 94 0.94 -4.24 8.67
CA ASP A 94 1.05 -5.62 9.20
C ASP A 94 2.48 -6.17 9.03
N PHE A 95 3.14 -5.83 7.93
CA PHE A 95 4.53 -6.20 7.69
C PHE A 95 5.48 -5.61 8.74
N ILE A 96 5.39 -4.30 8.97
CA ILE A 96 6.28 -3.64 9.95
C ILE A 96 5.99 -4.03 11.39
N GLU A 97 4.81 -4.54 11.70
CA GLU A 97 4.50 -5.08 13.03
C GLU A 97 5.07 -6.48 13.24
N ARG A 98 5.06 -7.32 12.20
CA ARG A 98 5.44 -8.74 12.31
C ARG A 98 6.90 -9.03 12.02
N LYS A 99 7.57 -8.16 11.29
CA LYS A 99 8.92 -8.40 10.78
C LYS A 99 9.92 -7.40 11.33
N PRO A 100 11.20 -7.78 11.45
CA PRO A 100 12.24 -6.84 11.86
C PRO A 100 12.30 -5.62 10.93
N GLN A 101 12.46 -4.43 11.52
CA GLN A 101 12.43 -3.16 10.80
C GLN A 101 13.82 -2.63 10.41
N ALA A 102 14.79 -3.53 10.20
CA ALA A 102 16.11 -3.11 9.76
C ALA A 102 15.99 -2.35 8.41
N GLY A 103 16.58 -1.17 8.34
CA GLY A 103 16.58 -0.33 7.14
C GLY A 103 15.31 0.50 6.89
N LEU A 104 14.22 0.34 7.65
CA LEU A 104 13.05 1.20 7.49
C LEU A 104 13.36 2.64 7.90
N ARG A 105 13.20 3.59 6.96
CA ARG A 105 13.52 5.01 7.14
C ARG A 105 12.28 5.90 7.18
N GLY A 106 11.16 5.45 6.64
CA GLY A 106 9.91 6.20 6.63
C GLY A 106 8.75 5.39 6.04
N LEU A 107 7.53 5.86 6.30
CA LEU A 107 6.29 5.27 5.80
C LEU A 107 5.52 6.29 4.96
N ILE A 108 5.01 5.86 3.81
CA ILE A 108 4.04 6.62 3.00
C ILE A 108 2.75 5.82 2.93
N LEU A 109 1.68 6.34 3.53
CA LEU A 109 0.38 5.68 3.61
C LEU A 109 -0.61 6.39 2.68
N ILE A 110 -1.09 5.69 1.64
CA ILE A 110 -1.82 6.30 0.53
C ILE A 110 -3.28 5.86 0.51
N ASP A 111 -4.17 6.79 0.81
CA ASP A 111 -5.64 6.75 0.69
C ASP A 111 -6.33 5.50 1.26
N ASN A 112 -5.93 5.06 2.44
CA ASN A 112 -6.69 4.08 3.22
C ASN A 112 -6.80 4.52 4.69
N SER A 113 -7.79 3.99 5.39
CA SER A 113 -7.95 4.19 6.83
C SER A 113 -6.77 3.58 7.59
N ILE A 114 -6.20 4.35 8.49
CA ILE A 114 -5.14 3.92 9.41
C ILE A 114 -5.66 3.68 10.84
N GLY A 115 -6.97 3.54 10.98
CA GLY A 115 -7.59 3.24 12.26
C GLY A 115 -7.90 4.45 13.15
N GLU A 116 -7.40 5.62 12.82
CA GLU A 116 -7.63 6.88 13.54
C GLU A 116 -9.06 7.41 13.32
N GLY A 117 -9.55 8.21 14.28
CA GLY A 117 -10.85 8.90 14.19
C GLY A 117 -12.05 7.99 13.97
N ALA A 118 -13.15 8.55 13.48
CA ALA A 118 -14.35 7.80 13.16
C ALA A 118 -14.14 6.87 11.93
N PRO A 119 -14.81 5.69 11.90
CA PRO A 119 -14.72 4.82 10.73
C PRO A 119 -15.27 5.53 9.48
N PRO A 120 -14.58 5.43 8.33
CA PRO A 120 -15.09 6.02 7.10
C PRO A 120 -16.42 5.35 6.71
N LYS A 121 -17.34 6.14 6.17
CA LYS A 121 -18.63 5.60 5.69
C LYS A 121 -18.38 4.51 4.63
N PRO A 122 -19.08 3.36 4.69
CA PRO A 122 -18.95 2.32 3.69
C PRO A 122 -19.22 2.87 2.28
N ALA A 123 -18.38 2.50 1.32
CA ALA A 123 -18.65 2.82 -0.08
C ALA A 123 -19.90 2.08 -0.56
N ALA A 124 -20.77 2.76 -1.30
CA ALA A 124 -21.90 2.13 -1.97
C ALA A 124 -21.39 1.08 -2.99
N GLY A 125 -22.05 -0.08 -3.09
CA GLY A 125 -21.77 -1.08 -4.13
C GLY A 125 -21.04 -2.35 -3.67
N ARG A 126 -20.84 -2.58 -2.37
CA ARG A 126 -20.19 -3.79 -1.85
C ARG A 126 -20.88 -5.12 -2.21
N SER A 127 -22.18 -5.11 -2.54
CA SER A 127 -22.97 -6.33 -2.77
C SER A 127 -22.61 -7.09 -4.06
N LYS A 128 -22.03 -6.42 -5.06
CA LYS A 128 -21.71 -7.04 -6.37
C LYS A 128 -20.30 -7.66 -6.44
N ARG A 129 -19.41 -7.31 -5.52
CA ARG A 129 -18.03 -7.79 -5.50
C ARG A 129 -17.92 -9.31 -5.35
N GLY A 130 -18.73 -9.88 -4.48
CA GLY A 130 -18.79 -11.33 -4.20
C GLY A 130 -19.89 -12.04 -4.98
N SER A 131 -20.39 -11.49 -6.10
CA SER A 131 -21.42 -12.16 -6.90
C SER A 131 -20.89 -13.50 -7.41
N ALA A 132 -21.67 -14.56 -7.20
CA ALA A 132 -21.43 -15.89 -7.76
C ALA A 132 -21.63 -15.92 -9.29
N ASN A 133 -22.26 -14.88 -9.87
CA ASN A 133 -22.43 -14.73 -11.31
C ASN A 133 -21.15 -14.17 -11.94
N PRO A 134 -20.44 -14.93 -12.81
CA PRO A 134 -19.19 -14.49 -13.42
C PRO A 134 -19.31 -13.17 -14.21
N LYS A 135 -20.43 -12.94 -14.89
CA LYS A 135 -20.65 -11.72 -15.68
C LYS A 135 -20.80 -10.49 -14.79
N GLU A 136 -21.52 -10.62 -13.68
CA GLU A 136 -21.68 -9.51 -12.73
C GLU A 136 -20.37 -9.18 -12.03
N ARG A 137 -19.58 -10.21 -11.69
CA ARG A 137 -18.24 -10.05 -11.12
C ARG A 137 -17.31 -9.35 -12.11
N GLU A 138 -17.29 -9.80 -13.36
CA GLU A 138 -16.46 -9.17 -14.40
C GLU A 138 -16.84 -7.70 -14.60
N GLN A 139 -18.13 -7.40 -14.70
CA GLN A 139 -18.60 -6.02 -14.82
C GLN A 139 -18.19 -5.17 -13.62
N TYR A 140 -18.34 -5.71 -12.39
CA TYR A 140 -17.89 -5.03 -11.18
C TYR A 140 -16.40 -4.70 -11.23
N LEU A 141 -15.55 -5.68 -11.63
CA LEU A 141 -14.11 -5.46 -11.71
C LEU A 141 -13.72 -4.44 -12.78
N ARG A 142 -14.40 -4.42 -13.92
CA ARG A 142 -14.23 -3.40 -14.97
C ARG A 142 -14.60 -2.00 -14.45
N ASP A 143 -15.72 -1.89 -13.76
CA ASP A 143 -16.17 -0.61 -13.20
C ASP A 143 -15.26 -0.15 -12.06
N PHE A 144 -14.84 -1.07 -11.19
CA PHE A 144 -13.88 -0.82 -10.15
C PHE A 144 -12.53 -0.33 -10.70
N SER A 145 -11.97 -1.02 -11.71
CA SER A 145 -10.68 -0.67 -12.33
C SER A 145 -10.69 0.71 -12.99
N ARG A 146 -11.84 1.16 -13.51
CA ARG A 146 -12.02 2.52 -14.04
C ARG A 146 -12.25 3.53 -12.93
N GLY A 147 -13.05 3.17 -11.94
CA GLY A 147 -13.50 4.05 -10.86
C GLY A 147 -12.42 4.44 -9.83
N ILE A 148 -11.24 3.80 -9.87
CA ILE A 148 -10.11 4.22 -9.02
C ILE A 148 -9.44 5.50 -9.51
N PHE A 149 -9.63 5.88 -10.76
CA PHE A 149 -9.11 7.11 -11.36
C PHE A 149 -10.18 8.19 -11.46
N ARG A 150 -9.80 9.45 -11.34
CA ARG A 150 -10.66 10.60 -11.58
C ARG A 150 -10.81 10.88 -13.07
N THR A 151 -9.70 10.78 -13.79
CA THR A 151 -9.60 10.92 -15.24
C THR A 151 -9.07 9.63 -15.86
N ALA A 152 -9.20 9.46 -17.17
CA ALA A 152 -8.64 8.30 -17.84
C ALA A 152 -7.11 8.25 -17.63
N PRO A 153 -6.57 7.16 -17.09
CA PRO A 153 -5.13 7.02 -16.92
C PRO A 153 -4.43 6.81 -18.28
N PRO A 154 -3.09 6.87 -18.36
CA PRO A 154 -2.35 6.36 -19.50
C PRO A 154 -2.81 4.95 -19.87
N ALA A 155 -2.93 4.66 -21.16
CA ALA A 155 -3.58 3.45 -21.66
C ALA A 155 -2.94 2.16 -21.10
N ASP A 156 -1.63 2.10 -21.05
CA ASP A 156 -0.86 0.96 -20.52
C ASP A 156 -1.11 0.72 -19.02
N ILE A 157 -1.26 1.78 -18.21
CA ILE A 157 -1.64 1.67 -16.80
C ILE A 157 -3.08 1.11 -16.70
N GLY A 158 -4.02 1.68 -17.44
CA GLY A 158 -5.41 1.25 -17.43
C GLY A 158 -5.58 -0.22 -17.85
N GLU A 159 -4.86 -0.64 -18.87
CA GLU A 159 -4.86 -2.04 -19.35
C GLU A 159 -4.23 -3.00 -18.33
N ALA A 160 -3.11 -2.62 -17.72
CA ALA A 160 -2.44 -3.44 -16.71
C ALA A 160 -3.33 -3.63 -15.47
N VAL A 161 -3.96 -2.55 -14.99
CA VAL A 161 -4.90 -2.57 -13.86
C VAL A 161 -6.10 -3.48 -14.16
N LEU A 162 -6.73 -3.32 -15.33
CA LEU A 162 -7.87 -4.15 -15.71
C LEU A 162 -7.49 -5.63 -15.84
N ARG A 163 -6.36 -5.92 -16.46
CA ARG A 163 -5.85 -7.30 -16.64
C ARG A 163 -5.59 -7.95 -15.27
N SER A 164 -4.89 -7.26 -14.37
CA SER A 164 -4.62 -7.77 -13.02
C SER A 164 -5.91 -8.07 -12.26
N ALA A 165 -6.88 -7.17 -12.30
CA ALA A 165 -8.15 -7.36 -11.62
C ALA A 165 -8.95 -8.57 -12.16
N LEU A 166 -8.95 -8.77 -13.48
CA LEU A 166 -9.73 -9.84 -14.11
C LEU A 166 -9.07 -11.23 -13.98
N GLN A 167 -7.74 -11.31 -13.91
CA GLN A 167 -7.04 -12.59 -13.81
C GLN A 167 -7.12 -13.24 -12.42
N ALA A 168 -7.35 -12.46 -11.37
CA ALA A 168 -7.38 -12.99 -10.01
C ALA A 168 -8.60 -13.90 -9.79
N PRO A 169 -8.43 -15.14 -9.31
CA PRO A 169 -9.54 -16.02 -8.98
C PRO A 169 -10.46 -15.40 -7.92
N ALA A 170 -11.78 -15.66 -8.01
CA ALA A 170 -12.77 -15.05 -7.12
C ALA A 170 -12.47 -15.32 -5.64
N GLY A 171 -12.17 -16.57 -5.28
CA GLY A 171 -11.84 -16.93 -3.89
C GLY A 171 -10.57 -16.25 -3.37
N VAL A 172 -9.57 -16.02 -4.23
CA VAL A 172 -8.36 -15.27 -3.88
C VAL A 172 -8.70 -13.80 -3.62
N ALA A 173 -9.50 -13.18 -4.49
CA ALA A 173 -9.90 -11.79 -4.35
C ALA A 173 -10.59 -11.51 -3.00
N ASP A 174 -11.43 -12.44 -2.53
CA ASP A 174 -12.09 -12.33 -1.22
C ASP A 174 -11.11 -12.53 -0.06
N GLN A 175 -10.21 -13.51 -0.15
CA GLN A 175 -9.18 -13.75 0.87
C GLN A 175 -8.24 -12.55 1.06
N LEU A 176 -7.87 -11.86 -0.02
CA LEU A 176 -7.02 -10.66 0.04
C LEU A 176 -7.67 -9.52 0.85
N LEU A 177 -9.00 -9.43 0.85
CA LEU A 177 -9.72 -8.40 1.61
C LEU A 177 -10.08 -8.81 3.04
N ALA A 178 -9.87 -10.06 3.37
CA ALA A 178 -10.08 -10.54 4.74
C ALA A 178 -9.01 -9.93 5.66
N GLN A 179 -9.43 -8.96 6.47
CA GLN A 179 -8.58 -8.32 7.47
C GLN A 179 -9.12 -8.69 8.85
N PRO A 180 -8.47 -9.62 9.56
CA PRO A 180 -8.98 -10.14 10.82
C PRO A 180 -8.77 -9.19 12.01
N TYR A 181 -8.18 -8.01 11.77
CA TYR A 181 -7.78 -7.10 12.85
C TYR A 181 -8.78 -5.97 13.06
N PRO A 182 -9.00 -5.55 14.33
CA PRO A 182 -9.78 -4.36 14.65
C PRO A 182 -9.07 -3.08 14.16
N ARG A 183 -9.83 -1.98 14.06
CA ARG A 183 -9.25 -0.68 13.65
C ARG A 183 -8.12 -0.20 14.57
N THR A 184 -8.22 -0.49 15.86
CA THR A 184 -7.21 -0.15 16.87
C THR A 184 -5.85 -0.77 16.57
N TYR A 185 -5.81 -1.96 15.98
CA TYR A 185 -4.56 -2.59 15.56
C TYR A 185 -3.75 -1.70 14.62
N TRP A 186 -4.38 -1.16 13.59
CA TRP A 186 -3.71 -0.28 12.63
C TRP A 186 -3.26 1.04 13.25
N ARG A 187 -4.12 1.65 14.07
CA ARG A 187 -3.81 2.87 14.80
C ARG A 187 -2.60 2.69 15.71
N ASP A 188 -2.58 1.61 16.48
CA ASP A 188 -1.54 1.37 17.47
C ASP A 188 -0.18 1.09 16.79
N ILE A 189 -0.18 0.41 15.63
CA ILE A 189 1.03 0.26 14.80
C ILE A 189 1.55 1.62 14.34
N VAL A 190 0.70 2.46 13.76
CA VAL A 190 1.13 3.78 13.28
C VAL A 190 1.61 4.66 14.43
N ALA A 191 0.90 4.67 15.55
CA ALA A 191 1.27 5.43 16.74
C ALA A 191 2.64 5.00 17.30
N GLY A 192 2.92 3.69 17.28
CA GLY A 192 4.17 3.12 17.78
C GLY A 192 5.40 3.34 16.90
N GLN A 193 5.24 3.79 15.64
CA GLN A 193 6.39 4.00 14.75
C GLN A 193 7.22 5.21 15.17
N GLN A 194 8.55 5.06 15.13
CA GLN A 194 9.51 6.12 15.40
C GLN A 194 10.08 6.74 14.11
N VAL A 195 9.78 6.18 12.95
CA VAL A 195 10.12 6.75 11.65
C VAL A 195 9.09 7.78 11.21
N PRO A 196 9.46 8.76 10.36
CA PRO A 196 8.51 9.69 9.77
C PRO A 196 7.39 8.97 9.01
N VAL A 197 6.17 9.52 9.09
CA VAL A 197 4.99 9.03 8.38
C VAL A 197 4.45 10.15 7.50
N LEU A 198 4.32 9.90 6.20
CA LEU A 198 3.57 10.72 5.26
C LEU A 198 2.23 10.05 4.98
N TYR A 199 1.14 10.73 5.29
CA TYR A 199 -0.22 10.25 5.02
C TYR A 199 -0.85 11.08 3.91
N VAL A 200 -0.99 10.49 2.72
CA VAL A 200 -1.53 11.13 1.52
C VAL A 200 -2.96 10.63 1.30
N ILE A 201 -3.92 11.53 1.38
CA ILE A 201 -5.34 11.17 1.48
C ILE A 201 -6.24 12.03 0.61
N ARG A 202 -7.44 11.51 0.37
CA ARG A 202 -8.57 12.28 -0.13
C ARG A 202 -9.36 12.89 1.03
N PRO A 203 -10.21 13.91 0.79
CA PRO A 203 -10.95 14.64 1.84
C PRO A 203 -11.74 13.77 2.81
N ARG A 204 -12.23 12.60 2.36
CA ARG A 204 -12.98 11.66 3.21
C ARG A 204 -12.21 11.09 4.41
N LEU A 205 -10.90 11.22 4.41
CA LEU A 205 -10.00 10.74 5.49
C LEU A 205 -9.37 11.89 6.29
N ARG A 206 -9.79 13.13 6.07
CA ARG A 206 -9.22 14.33 6.71
C ARG A 206 -9.17 14.20 8.24
N GLU A 207 -10.25 13.77 8.88
CA GLU A 207 -10.31 13.57 10.33
C GLU A 207 -9.24 12.60 10.84
N GLN A 208 -8.93 11.55 10.07
CA GLN A 208 -7.86 10.61 10.43
C GLN A 208 -6.47 11.25 10.28
N GLY A 209 -6.29 12.11 9.29
CA GLY A 209 -5.07 12.89 9.13
C GLY A 209 -4.84 13.86 10.29
N GLU A 210 -5.88 14.57 10.71
CA GLU A 210 -5.84 15.49 11.85
C GLU A 210 -5.52 14.75 13.15
N ALA A 211 -6.14 13.58 13.37
CA ALA A 211 -5.87 12.75 14.54
C ALA A 211 -4.42 12.21 14.54
N LEU A 212 -3.88 11.82 13.38
CA LEU A 212 -2.49 11.42 13.24
C LEU A 212 -1.51 12.55 13.60
N LEU A 213 -1.75 13.76 13.09
CA LEU A 213 -0.94 14.94 13.41
C LEU A 213 -0.97 15.28 14.90
N ALA A 214 -2.17 15.23 15.51
CA ALA A 214 -2.34 15.47 16.93
C ALA A 214 -1.58 14.44 17.79
N GLY A 215 -1.59 13.17 17.38
CA GLY A 215 -0.95 12.08 18.12
C GLY A 215 0.57 12.02 17.96
N LYS A 216 1.10 12.21 16.75
CA LYS A 216 2.54 12.06 16.46
C LYS A 216 3.30 13.39 16.40
N GLY A 217 2.61 14.50 16.20
CA GLY A 217 3.23 15.79 16.00
C GLY A 217 3.90 15.97 14.63
N PRO A 218 4.23 17.23 14.24
CA PRO A 218 4.71 17.57 12.92
C PRO A 218 6.14 17.08 12.61
N GLN A 219 6.88 16.64 13.61
CA GLN A 219 8.23 16.10 13.41
C GLN A 219 8.21 14.68 12.82
N LEU A 220 7.19 13.89 13.19
CA LEU A 220 7.05 12.49 12.79
C LEU A 220 5.84 12.23 11.89
N ALA A 221 4.97 13.21 11.65
CA ALA A 221 3.82 13.05 10.78
C ALA A 221 3.67 14.25 9.83
N GLN A 222 3.39 13.95 8.58
CA GLN A 222 2.97 14.88 7.56
C GLN A 222 1.68 14.35 6.93
N VAL A 223 0.69 15.22 6.75
CA VAL A 223 -0.58 14.86 6.11
C VAL A 223 -0.81 15.77 4.91
N GLU A 224 -1.10 15.16 3.78
CA GLU A 224 -1.39 15.86 2.53
C GLU A 224 -2.75 15.44 1.99
N VAL A 225 -3.63 16.41 1.83
CA VAL A 225 -4.97 16.18 1.25
C VAL A 225 -4.94 16.52 -0.24
N PHE A 226 -5.38 15.58 -1.05
CA PHE A 226 -5.50 15.71 -2.49
C PHE A 226 -6.99 15.82 -2.83
N ASP A 227 -7.39 17.00 -3.25
CA ASP A 227 -8.73 17.28 -3.75
C ASP A 227 -8.83 16.95 -5.25
N ASP A 228 -10.03 16.72 -5.74
CA ASP A 228 -10.35 16.46 -7.16
C ASP A 228 -9.60 15.29 -7.82
N VAL A 229 -9.25 14.27 -7.03
CA VAL A 229 -8.58 13.05 -7.48
C VAL A 229 -9.41 11.80 -7.18
N GLY A 230 -9.14 10.71 -7.90
CA GLY A 230 -9.65 9.37 -7.62
C GLY A 230 -8.88 8.67 -6.51
N HIS A 231 -9.14 7.39 -6.34
CA HIS A 231 -8.46 6.54 -5.35
C HIS A 231 -6.97 6.33 -5.68
N ALA A 232 -6.63 6.29 -6.98
CA ALA A 232 -5.25 6.27 -7.48
C ALA A 232 -4.71 7.70 -7.66
N LEU A 233 -4.73 8.49 -6.58
CA LEU A 233 -4.35 9.90 -6.57
C LEU A 233 -2.92 10.17 -7.09
N PHE A 234 -2.03 9.20 -6.96
CA PHE A 234 -0.65 9.25 -7.46
C PHE A 234 -0.57 9.10 -9.00
N VAL A 235 -1.66 8.67 -9.65
CA VAL A 235 -1.80 8.70 -11.11
C VAL A 235 -2.48 10.00 -11.54
N ASP A 236 -3.59 10.37 -10.92
CA ASP A 236 -4.35 11.58 -11.27
C ASP A 236 -3.57 12.88 -11.05
N ALA A 237 -2.74 12.93 -10.01
CA ALA A 237 -1.90 14.08 -9.64
C ALA A 237 -0.42 13.69 -9.54
N ALA A 238 0.09 12.97 -10.54
CA ALA A 238 1.41 12.34 -10.51
C ALA A 238 2.55 13.33 -10.23
N LEU A 239 2.55 14.51 -10.85
CA LEU A 239 3.60 15.51 -10.64
C LEU A 239 3.68 15.95 -9.17
N ARG A 240 2.53 16.28 -8.57
CA ARG A 240 2.46 16.70 -7.16
C ARG A 240 2.85 15.54 -6.23
N PHE A 241 2.35 14.34 -6.50
CA PHE A 241 2.64 13.16 -5.68
C PHE A 241 4.13 12.79 -5.73
N ASN A 242 4.75 12.81 -6.90
CA ASN A 242 6.16 12.48 -7.08
C ASN A 242 7.06 13.50 -6.38
N ALA A 243 6.79 14.82 -6.51
CA ALA A 243 7.53 15.85 -5.80
C ALA A 243 7.44 15.68 -4.28
N LEU A 244 6.24 15.48 -3.76
CA LEU A 244 5.98 15.23 -2.34
C LEU A 244 6.72 13.99 -1.82
N THR A 245 6.66 12.89 -2.58
CA THR A 245 7.32 11.62 -2.24
C THR A 245 8.84 11.77 -2.23
N ALA A 246 9.42 12.45 -3.22
CA ALA A 246 10.86 12.71 -3.29
C ALA A 246 11.34 13.58 -2.11
N ASP A 247 10.61 14.64 -1.78
CA ASP A 247 10.93 15.52 -0.64
C ASP A 247 10.85 14.75 0.70
N PHE A 248 9.81 13.96 0.90
CA PHE A 248 9.68 13.12 2.07
C PHE A 248 10.81 12.10 2.17
N ALA A 249 11.10 11.37 1.10
CA ALA A 249 12.16 10.37 1.07
C ALA A 249 13.54 10.97 1.38
N ARG A 250 13.89 12.13 0.77
CA ARG A 250 15.14 12.83 1.08
C ARG A 250 15.26 13.17 2.56
N ARG A 251 14.19 13.67 3.19
CA ARG A 251 14.18 13.96 4.64
C ARG A 251 14.31 12.67 5.46
N ALA A 252 13.55 11.63 5.14
CA ALA A 252 13.57 10.37 5.86
C ALA A 252 14.96 9.72 5.84
N PHE A 253 15.63 9.72 4.71
CA PHE A 253 17.00 9.20 4.57
C PHE A 253 18.08 10.08 5.21
N SER A 254 17.81 11.36 5.47
CA SER A 254 18.75 12.25 6.16
C SER A 254 18.74 12.13 7.67
N LEU A 255 17.70 11.53 8.25
CA LEU A 255 17.59 11.30 9.68
C LEU A 255 18.51 10.13 10.11
N PRO A 256 18.99 10.13 11.36
CA PRO A 256 19.70 8.97 11.90
C PRO A 256 18.87 7.69 11.77
N ALA A 257 19.53 6.56 11.50
CA ALA A 257 18.83 5.28 11.52
C ALA A 257 18.28 5.01 12.92
N ASN A 258 16.97 4.73 13.01
CA ASN A 258 16.41 4.29 14.27
C ASN A 258 16.95 2.89 14.61
N ALA A 259 17.19 2.64 15.89
CA ALA A 259 17.45 1.27 16.33
C ALA A 259 16.27 0.38 15.91
N ALA A 260 16.55 -0.68 15.16
CA ALA A 260 15.54 -1.59 14.66
C ALA A 260 14.64 -2.04 15.83
N ARG A 261 13.34 -1.77 15.71
CA ARG A 261 12.36 -2.33 16.65
C ARG A 261 12.34 -3.84 16.42
N PRO A 262 12.60 -4.69 17.43
CA PRO A 262 12.43 -6.13 17.27
C PRO A 262 10.95 -6.39 16.90
N ALA A 263 10.71 -7.39 16.04
CA ALA A 263 9.36 -7.82 15.73
C ALA A 263 8.58 -8.04 17.03
N ALA A 264 7.36 -7.53 17.11
CA ALA A 264 6.50 -7.85 18.24
C ALA A 264 6.27 -9.36 18.23
N ASN A 265 6.53 -10.03 19.37
CA ASN A 265 6.26 -11.46 19.52
C ASN A 265 4.76 -11.69 19.30
N GLY A 266 4.41 -11.99 18.05
CA GLY A 266 3.04 -12.00 17.57
C GLY A 266 2.23 -13.11 18.20
N HIS A 267 1.31 -12.73 19.08
CA HIS A 267 0.06 -13.46 19.23
C HIS A 267 -1.05 -12.56 18.65
N PRO A 268 -1.82 -13.02 17.67
CA PRO A 268 -3.07 -12.36 17.36
C PRO A 268 -3.91 -12.33 18.64
N PRO A 269 -4.63 -11.25 18.95
CA PRO A 269 -5.58 -11.28 20.04
C PRO A 269 -6.54 -12.45 19.80
N SER A 270 -6.59 -13.37 20.76
CA SER A 270 -7.55 -14.47 20.76
C SER A 270 -8.93 -13.89 20.51
N SER A 271 -9.62 -14.39 19.50
CA SER A 271 -11.05 -14.15 19.30
C SER A 271 -11.78 -14.63 20.56
N GLY A 272 -11.98 -13.70 21.51
CA GLY A 272 -12.94 -13.87 22.58
C GLY A 272 -14.33 -13.86 21.97
N ASN A 273 -15.12 -14.85 22.34
CA ASN A 273 -16.51 -15.13 22.00
C ASN A 273 -17.39 -13.88 21.87
#